data_cde123c13a679b309184149339278330
#
_entry.id   cde123c13a679b309184149339278330
#
_cell.length_a   1.000
_cell.length_b   1.000
_cell.length_c   1.000
_cell.angle_alpha   90.00
_cell.angle_beta   90.00
_cell.angle_gamma   90.00
#
_symmetry.space_group_name_H-M   'P 1'
#
loop_
_entity.id
_entity.type
_entity.pdbx_description
1 polymer ?
#
loop_
_entity_poly.entity_id
_entity_poly.type
_entity_poly.pdbx_seq_one_letter_code
_entity_poly.pdbx_strand_id
1 'polypeptide(L)'
;ITATQMLDSMIKNPRPTRAEAGDVANAILDGTDAVMLSGESAKGKYPLEAVTIMATICERTDAVMPSNLSAANDSNKLRITEAVCKGAVETSEKLGAPLIVVATEGGKSAKAIRKYFPQAWILAITTNKKTAAQLVLTKGVVTHVVDSIASTDDFYRIGKEAALESGMGLKGDVVVMVSGALVPSGTTNTASVHVL
;
A
#
# COMPACT_ATOMS: atom_id res chain seq x y z
N ILE A 1 5.38 1.01 -11.39
CA ILE A 1 4.78 -0.07 -12.23
C ILE A 1 5.90 -0.69 -13.05
N THR A 2 6.11 -2.00 -12.86
CA THR A 2 7.03 -2.76 -13.71
C THR A 2 6.27 -3.25 -14.93
N ALA A 3 6.76 -2.87 -16.11
CA ALA A 3 6.06 -3.04 -17.39
C ALA A 3 6.95 -3.74 -18.41
N THR A 4 6.32 -4.22 -19.48
CA THR A 4 6.88 -4.85 -20.67
C THR A 4 7.46 -6.25 -20.48
N GLN A 5 7.07 -7.15 -21.39
CA GLN A 5 7.60 -8.52 -21.55
C GLN A 5 7.63 -9.35 -20.25
N MET A 6 6.67 -9.13 -19.36
CA MET A 6 6.63 -9.83 -18.08
C MET A 6 6.34 -11.33 -18.26
N LEU A 7 5.38 -11.68 -19.12
CA LEU A 7 5.02 -13.06 -19.48
C LEU A 7 4.88 -13.20 -21.01
N ASP A 8 5.79 -12.61 -21.79
CA ASP A 8 5.70 -12.44 -23.25
C ASP A 8 5.46 -13.76 -23.99
N SER A 9 6.08 -14.85 -23.52
CA SER A 9 5.86 -16.18 -24.11
C SER A 9 4.40 -16.64 -24.05
N MET A 10 3.61 -16.11 -23.11
CA MET A 10 2.19 -16.44 -22.96
C MET A 10 1.29 -15.78 -24.03
N ILE A 11 1.82 -14.94 -24.88
CA ILE A 11 1.13 -14.54 -26.12
C ILE A 11 0.79 -15.77 -26.95
N LYS A 12 1.66 -16.78 -26.94
CA LYS A 12 1.55 -17.99 -27.79
C LYS A 12 1.41 -19.30 -27.00
N ASN A 13 1.83 -19.34 -25.76
CA ASN A 13 1.89 -20.54 -24.91
C ASN A 13 1.00 -20.37 -23.66
N PRO A 14 0.40 -21.47 -23.14
CA PRO A 14 -0.48 -21.40 -21.97
C PRO A 14 0.26 -21.28 -20.64
N ARG A 15 1.59 -21.32 -20.65
CA ARG A 15 2.45 -21.21 -19.47
C ARG A 15 3.66 -20.34 -19.78
N PRO A 16 4.16 -19.55 -18.80
CA PRO A 16 5.36 -18.76 -18.97
C PRO A 16 6.61 -19.65 -18.89
N THR A 17 7.72 -19.09 -19.31
CA THR A 17 9.04 -19.65 -19.03
C THR A 17 9.38 -19.46 -17.54
N ARG A 18 10.38 -20.24 -17.06
CA ARG A 18 10.88 -20.09 -15.69
C ARG A 18 11.49 -18.70 -15.46
N ALA A 19 12.17 -18.14 -16.45
CA ALA A 19 12.76 -16.82 -16.37
C ALA A 19 11.69 -15.75 -16.17
N GLU A 20 10.65 -15.75 -16.99
CA GLU A 20 9.54 -14.80 -16.89
C GLU A 20 8.83 -14.86 -15.53
N ALA A 21 8.56 -16.07 -15.02
CA ALA A 21 7.97 -16.22 -13.69
C ALA A 21 8.90 -15.68 -12.59
N GLY A 22 10.21 -15.89 -12.74
CA GLY A 22 11.24 -15.34 -11.86
C GLY A 22 11.31 -13.81 -11.91
N ASP A 23 11.19 -13.22 -13.10
CA ASP A 23 11.24 -11.77 -13.30
C ASP A 23 10.03 -11.07 -12.64
N VAL A 24 8.84 -11.67 -12.76
CA VAL A 24 7.65 -11.16 -12.04
C VAL A 24 7.86 -11.21 -10.53
N ALA A 25 8.33 -12.35 -10.00
CA ALA A 25 8.59 -12.49 -8.57
C ALA A 25 9.64 -11.47 -8.08
N ASN A 26 10.75 -11.30 -8.82
CA ASN A 26 11.79 -10.33 -8.49
C ASN A 26 11.26 -8.89 -8.51
N ALA A 27 10.44 -8.51 -9.49
CA ALA A 27 9.82 -7.20 -9.52
C ALA A 27 9.03 -6.89 -8.24
N ILE A 28 8.33 -7.90 -7.70
CA ILE A 28 7.56 -7.76 -6.45
C ILE A 28 8.49 -7.67 -5.24
N LEU A 29 9.53 -8.51 -5.16
CA LEU A 29 10.54 -8.45 -4.11
C LEU A 29 11.30 -7.12 -4.10
N ASP A 30 11.54 -6.53 -5.27
CA ASP A 30 12.15 -5.19 -5.43
C ASP A 30 11.19 -4.06 -5.03
N GLY A 31 9.93 -4.38 -4.73
CA GLY A 31 8.95 -3.45 -4.18
C GLY A 31 8.10 -2.70 -5.19
N THR A 32 7.91 -3.24 -6.40
CA THR A 32 6.97 -2.63 -7.35
C THR A 32 5.56 -2.55 -6.76
N ASP A 33 4.82 -1.50 -7.11
CA ASP A 33 3.42 -1.35 -6.70
C ASP A 33 2.46 -2.09 -7.63
N ALA A 34 2.84 -2.30 -8.89
CA ALA A 34 2.05 -3.02 -9.88
C ALA A 34 2.94 -3.64 -10.95
N VAL A 35 2.49 -4.73 -11.54
CA VAL A 35 3.04 -5.37 -12.73
C VAL A 35 2.05 -5.25 -13.89
N MET A 36 2.52 -5.23 -15.11
CA MET A 36 1.70 -4.97 -16.29
C MET A 36 1.82 -6.09 -17.30
N LEU A 37 0.70 -6.55 -17.84
CA LEU A 37 0.60 -7.34 -19.06
C LEU A 37 0.31 -6.43 -20.25
N SER A 38 0.76 -6.79 -21.42
CA SER A 38 0.58 -6.06 -22.68
C SER A 38 -0.03 -6.95 -23.74
N GLY A 39 0.79 -7.51 -24.61
CA GLY A 39 0.36 -8.41 -25.68
C GLY A 39 -0.29 -9.69 -25.17
N GLU A 40 0.11 -10.17 -24.01
CA GLU A 40 -0.38 -11.37 -23.35
C GLU A 40 -1.89 -11.33 -23.13
N SER A 41 -2.40 -10.18 -22.65
CA SER A 41 -3.83 -9.97 -22.39
C SER A 41 -4.56 -9.27 -23.54
N ALA A 42 -3.87 -8.46 -24.38
CA ALA A 42 -4.52 -7.66 -25.43
C ALA A 42 -4.76 -8.43 -26.72
N LYS A 43 -3.86 -9.35 -27.12
CA LYS A 43 -3.90 -10.09 -28.38
C LYS A 43 -3.38 -11.52 -28.28
N GLY A 44 -2.99 -11.96 -27.10
CA GLY A 44 -2.49 -13.31 -26.86
C GLY A 44 -3.56 -14.38 -27.04
N LYS A 45 -3.14 -15.61 -27.19
CA LYS A 45 -4.03 -16.78 -27.27
C LYS A 45 -4.57 -17.21 -25.89
N TYR A 46 -3.91 -16.79 -24.81
CA TYR A 46 -4.16 -17.26 -23.45
C TYR A 46 -4.30 -16.08 -22.46
N PRO A 47 -5.22 -15.12 -22.71
CA PRO A 47 -5.30 -13.90 -21.89
C PRO A 47 -5.73 -14.17 -20.44
N LEU A 48 -6.66 -15.10 -20.22
CA LEU A 48 -7.12 -15.47 -18.88
C LEU A 48 -6.01 -16.16 -18.07
N GLU A 49 -5.32 -17.10 -18.70
CA GLU A 49 -4.20 -17.84 -18.10
C GLU A 49 -3.06 -16.88 -17.73
N ALA A 50 -2.76 -15.91 -18.60
CA ALA A 50 -1.71 -14.92 -18.35
C ALA A 50 -2.03 -14.07 -17.10
N VAL A 51 -3.26 -13.57 -16.99
CA VAL A 51 -3.70 -12.81 -15.80
C VAL A 51 -3.69 -13.69 -14.55
N THR A 52 -4.20 -14.92 -14.64
CA THR A 52 -4.27 -15.84 -13.50
C THR A 52 -2.88 -16.22 -13.00
N ILE A 53 -1.95 -16.52 -13.91
CA ILE A 53 -0.57 -16.87 -13.54
C ILE A 53 0.13 -15.64 -12.93
N MET A 54 -0.03 -14.45 -13.53
CA MET A 54 0.51 -13.21 -12.98
C MET A 54 0.03 -12.99 -11.55
N ALA A 55 -1.28 -13.09 -11.31
CA ALA A 55 -1.89 -12.94 -9.98
C ALA A 55 -1.33 -13.98 -9.00
N THR A 56 -1.22 -15.25 -9.42
CA THR A 56 -0.69 -16.33 -8.57
C THR A 56 0.76 -16.08 -8.16
N ILE A 57 1.60 -15.58 -9.08
CA ILE A 57 3.00 -15.24 -8.77
C ILE A 57 3.03 -14.07 -7.78
N CYS A 58 2.21 -13.02 -8.00
CA CYS A 58 2.10 -11.88 -7.09
C CYS A 58 1.72 -12.33 -5.67
N GLU A 59 0.62 -13.07 -5.53
CA GLU A 59 0.12 -13.55 -4.23
C GLU A 59 1.16 -14.39 -3.47
N ARG A 60 1.80 -15.33 -4.17
CA ARG A 60 2.82 -16.19 -3.55
C ARG A 60 4.06 -15.43 -3.12
N THR A 61 4.47 -14.45 -3.91
CA THR A 61 5.65 -13.63 -3.59
C THR A 61 5.35 -12.68 -2.44
N ASP A 62 4.16 -12.07 -2.43
CA ASP A 62 3.72 -11.19 -1.35
C ASP A 62 3.65 -11.92 0.00
N ALA A 63 3.19 -13.17 -0.01
CA ALA A 63 3.08 -13.98 1.22
C ALA A 63 4.43 -14.22 1.93
N VAL A 64 5.56 -14.10 1.21
CA VAL A 64 6.91 -14.30 1.76
C VAL A 64 7.73 -13.01 1.83
N MET A 65 7.15 -11.89 1.40
CA MET A 65 7.83 -10.60 1.38
C MET A 65 7.96 -10.03 2.80
N PRO A 66 9.19 -9.82 3.31
CA PRO A 66 9.35 -9.20 4.61
C PRO A 66 9.03 -7.70 4.56
N SER A 67 8.65 -7.13 5.70
CA SER A 67 8.63 -5.68 5.82
C SER A 67 10.03 -5.10 5.61
N ASN A 68 10.10 -3.92 4.99
CA ASN A 68 11.37 -3.27 4.66
C ASN A 68 11.79 -2.22 5.72
N LEU A 69 11.63 -2.52 7.00
CA LEU A 69 12.05 -1.63 8.09
C LEU A 69 13.56 -1.41 8.11
N SER A 70 14.33 -2.36 7.57
CA SER A 70 15.79 -2.29 7.49
C SER A 70 16.31 -1.36 6.39
N ALA A 71 15.54 -1.05 5.35
CA ALA A 71 15.99 -0.19 4.24
C ALA A 71 16.30 1.26 4.65
N ALA A 72 15.98 1.61 5.88
CA ALA A 72 16.28 2.93 6.46
C ALA A 72 17.53 2.93 7.36
N ASN A 73 18.43 1.98 7.23
CA ASN A 73 19.76 2.01 7.87
C ASN A 73 20.72 2.99 7.18
N ASP A 74 20.19 3.93 6.40
CA ASP A 74 20.97 5.09 6.01
C ASP A 74 21.28 5.92 7.26
N SER A 75 22.56 6.16 7.49
CA SER A 75 23.14 7.03 8.52
C SER A 75 22.64 8.48 8.45
N ASN A 76 21.73 8.80 7.55
CA ASN A 76 21.13 10.10 7.35
C ASN A 76 19.90 10.30 8.26
N LYS A 77 19.81 11.48 8.86
CA LYS A 77 18.62 11.89 9.62
C LYS A 77 17.38 11.83 8.73
N LEU A 78 16.39 11.03 9.15
CA LEU A 78 15.08 10.99 8.50
C LEU A 78 14.35 12.33 8.65
N ARG A 79 13.54 12.69 7.67
CA ARG A 79 12.57 13.77 7.82
C ARG A 79 11.49 13.35 8.83
N ILE A 80 10.85 14.32 9.49
CA ILE A 80 9.81 14.05 10.50
C ILE A 80 8.75 13.07 9.97
N THR A 81 8.20 13.35 8.80
CA THR A 81 7.20 12.47 8.16
C THR A 81 7.72 11.04 7.97
N GLU A 82 8.95 10.87 7.52
CA GLU A 82 9.53 9.54 7.29
C GLU A 82 9.74 8.79 8.61
N ALA A 83 10.24 9.49 9.64
CA ALA A 83 10.45 8.90 10.97
C ALA A 83 9.12 8.46 11.60
N VAL A 84 8.08 9.30 11.51
CA VAL A 84 6.73 8.98 12.03
C VAL A 84 6.11 7.82 11.26
N CYS A 85 6.19 7.81 9.92
CA CYS A 85 5.67 6.74 9.10
C CYS A 85 6.40 5.40 9.36
N LYS A 86 7.73 5.43 9.51
CA LYS A 86 8.51 4.25 9.89
C LYS A 86 8.06 3.71 11.24
N GLY A 87 7.98 4.58 12.25
CA GLY A 87 7.51 4.20 13.60
C GLY A 87 6.09 3.65 13.60
N ALA A 88 5.19 4.20 12.76
CA ALA A 88 3.83 3.68 12.61
C ALA A 88 3.81 2.26 12.03
N VAL A 89 4.63 1.97 11.02
CA VAL A 89 4.76 0.62 10.45
C VAL A 89 5.32 -0.35 11.50
N GLU A 90 6.41 0.01 12.19
CA GLU A 90 6.98 -0.82 13.24
C GLU A 90 5.97 -1.08 14.37
N THR A 91 5.21 -0.06 14.78
CA THR A 91 4.15 -0.20 15.77
C THR A 91 3.05 -1.14 15.30
N SER A 92 2.60 -1.02 14.05
CA SER A 92 1.57 -1.91 13.49
C SER A 92 2.00 -3.37 13.49
N GLU A 93 3.25 -3.65 13.13
CA GLU A 93 3.79 -5.01 13.13
C GLU A 93 3.93 -5.60 14.53
N LYS A 94 4.45 -4.82 15.48
CA LYS A 94 4.61 -5.26 16.87
C LYS A 94 3.28 -5.54 17.56
N LEU A 95 2.22 -4.85 17.18
CA LEU A 95 0.87 -5.02 17.72
C LEU A 95 0.02 -6.00 16.90
N GLY A 96 0.50 -6.46 15.75
CA GLY A 96 -0.32 -7.25 14.82
C GLY A 96 -1.54 -6.49 14.30
N ALA A 97 -1.42 -5.16 14.19
CA ALA A 97 -2.50 -4.31 13.70
C ALA A 97 -2.78 -4.57 12.21
N PRO A 98 -4.01 -4.89 11.82
CA PRO A 98 -4.34 -5.18 10.41
C PRO A 98 -4.35 -3.94 9.53
N LEU A 99 -4.40 -2.74 10.13
CA LEU A 99 -4.65 -1.51 9.42
C LEU A 99 -3.86 -0.34 9.97
N ILE A 100 -3.29 0.45 9.05
CA ILE A 100 -2.76 1.79 9.31
C ILE A 100 -3.68 2.80 8.62
N VAL A 101 -4.34 3.67 9.39
CA VAL A 101 -5.20 4.73 8.87
C VAL A 101 -4.38 6.02 8.78
N VAL A 102 -4.37 6.67 7.62
CA VAL A 102 -3.56 7.88 7.41
C VAL A 102 -4.35 9.01 6.78
N ALA A 103 -4.29 10.20 7.39
CA ALA A 103 -4.77 11.44 6.78
C ALA A 103 -3.76 11.92 5.74
N THR A 104 -4.20 12.19 4.52
CA THR A 104 -3.31 12.67 3.46
C THR A 104 -4.03 13.55 2.45
N GLU A 105 -3.52 14.75 2.20
CA GLU A 105 -4.05 15.65 1.18
C GLU A 105 -3.48 15.32 -0.22
N GLY A 106 -2.19 15.14 -0.32
CA GLY A 106 -1.47 14.89 -1.59
C GLY A 106 -0.92 13.48 -1.75
N GLY A 107 -1.31 12.51 -0.91
CA GLY A 107 -0.88 11.11 -0.99
C GLY A 107 0.53 10.83 -0.45
N LYS A 108 1.30 11.83 -0.05
CA LYS A 108 2.71 11.66 0.36
C LYS A 108 2.86 10.78 1.59
N SER A 109 1.99 10.95 2.60
CA SER A 109 2.05 10.17 3.85
C SER A 109 1.74 8.70 3.61
N ALA A 110 0.71 8.39 2.80
CA ALA A 110 0.38 7.02 2.42
C ALA A 110 1.55 6.34 1.68
N LYS A 111 2.18 7.04 0.72
CA LYS A 111 3.36 6.54 0.01
C LYS A 111 4.58 6.39 0.94
N ALA A 112 4.75 7.28 1.93
CA ALA A 112 5.82 7.17 2.91
C ALA A 112 5.66 5.95 3.81
N ILE A 113 4.43 5.59 4.20
CA ILE A 113 4.12 4.36 4.93
C ILE A 113 4.41 3.15 4.02
N ARG A 114 3.90 3.16 2.78
CA ARG A 114 4.09 2.06 1.82
C ARG A 114 5.56 1.74 1.54
N LYS A 115 6.44 2.75 1.58
CA LYS A 115 7.90 2.58 1.39
C LYS A 115 8.52 1.51 2.31
N TYR A 116 7.93 1.26 3.47
CA TYR A 116 8.40 0.29 4.45
C TYR A 116 7.71 -1.08 4.33
N PHE A 117 6.89 -1.29 3.30
CA PHE A 117 6.20 -2.55 3.00
C PHE A 117 5.47 -3.16 4.20
N PRO A 118 4.57 -2.40 4.89
CA PRO A 118 3.84 -2.94 6.02
C PRO A 118 3.01 -4.15 5.62
N GLN A 119 2.85 -5.10 6.54
CA GLN A 119 1.88 -6.18 6.40
C GLN A 119 0.45 -5.67 6.57
N ALA A 120 0.27 -4.61 7.36
CA ALA A 120 -1.00 -3.91 7.50
C ALA A 120 -1.43 -3.23 6.20
N TRP A 121 -2.74 -3.25 5.92
CA TRP A 121 -3.31 -2.39 4.89
C TRP A 121 -3.19 -0.91 5.27
N ILE A 122 -3.18 -0.05 4.28
CA ILE A 122 -3.13 1.40 4.47
C ILE A 122 -4.47 2.00 4.01
N LEU A 123 -5.25 2.52 4.95
CA LEU A 123 -6.48 3.25 4.65
C LEU A 123 -6.18 4.76 4.62
N ALA A 124 -6.14 5.32 3.43
CA ALA A 124 -5.85 6.73 3.22
C ALA A 124 -7.14 7.55 3.19
N ILE A 125 -7.34 8.39 4.22
CA ILE A 125 -8.44 9.35 4.30
C ILE A 125 -7.99 10.65 3.64
N THR A 126 -8.75 11.11 2.67
CA THR A 126 -8.42 12.34 1.92
C THR A 126 -9.66 13.12 1.51
N THR A 127 -9.55 14.44 1.42
CA THR A 127 -10.60 15.30 0.86
C THR A 127 -10.45 15.46 -0.65
N ASN A 128 -9.33 14.99 -1.22
CA ASN A 128 -8.97 15.23 -2.61
C ASN A 128 -9.21 13.99 -3.49
N LYS A 129 -10.27 14.03 -4.31
CA LYS A 129 -10.63 12.95 -5.24
C LYS A 129 -9.50 12.59 -6.22
N LYS A 130 -8.70 13.58 -6.67
CA LYS A 130 -7.56 13.31 -7.55
C LYS A 130 -6.47 12.52 -6.83
N THR A 131 -6.19 12.85 -5.58
CA THR A 131 -5.25 12.10 -4.74
C THR A 131 -5.74 10.67 -4.54
N ALA A 132 -7.02 10.48 -4.25
CA ALA A 132 -7.61 9.15 -4.11
C ALA A 132 -7.39 8.32 -5.39
N ALA A 133 -7.72 8.87 -6.57
CA ALA A 133 -7.51 8.19 -7.85
C ALA A 133 -6.03 7.86 -8.11
N GLN A 134 -5.10 8.73 -7.74
CA GLN A 134 -3.66 8.48 -7.89
C GLN A 134 -3.12 7.38 -6.97
N LEU A 135 -3.70 7.26 -5.77
CA LEU A 135 -3.29 6.25 -4.78
C LEU A 135 -3.76 4.84 -5.13
N VAL A 136 -4.73 4.68 -6.04
CA VAL A 136 -5.19 3.35 -6.52
C VAL A 136 -4.04 2.50 -7.06
N LEU A 137 -3.00 3.14 -7.63
CA LEU A 137 -1.81 2.46 -8.15
C LEU A 137 -0.73 2.23 -7.08
N THR A 138 -0.99 2.56 -5.82
CA THR A 138 -0.05 2.32 -4.72
C THR A 138 -0.47 1.04 -3.99
N LYS A 139 0.38 0.04 -4.01
CA LYS A 139 0.11 -1.29 -3.43
C LYS A 139 -0.23 -1.20 -1.95
N GLY A 140 -1.26 -1.95 -1.54
CA GLY A 140 -1.70 -2.01 -0.15
C GLY A 140 -2.39 -0.75 0.36
N VAL A 141 -2.70 0.21 -0.53
CA VAL A 141 -3.42 1.44 -0.18
C VAL A 141 -4.85 1.40 -0.69
N VAL A 142 -5.78 1.58 0.22
CA VAL A 142 -7.20 1.82 -0.08
C VAL A 142 -7.53 3.25 0.31
N THR A 143 -8.37 3.92 -0.45
CA THR A 143 -8.69 5.33 -0.23
C THR A 143 -10.15 5.51 0.18
N HIS A 144 -10.37 6.38 1.15
CA HIS A 144 -11.70 6.84 1.55
C HIS A 144 -11.76 8.37 1.40
N VAL A 145 -12.68 8.84 0.56
CA VAL A 145 -12.84 10.27 0.27
C VAL A 145 -13.92 10.85 1.17
N VAL A 146 -13.59 11.94 1.84
CA VAL A 146 -14.49 12.68 2.72
C VAL A 146 -14.60 14.14 2.28
N ASP A 147 -15.64 14.84 2.69
CA ASP A 147 -15.82 16.24 2.32
C ASP A 147 -14.85 17.16 3.10
N SER A 148 -14.61 16.87 4.36
CA SER A 148 -13.70 17.64 5.22
C SER A 148 -13.18 16.81 6.39
N ILE A 149 -12.08 17.26 6.98
CA ILE A 149 -11.53 16.77 8.26
C ILE A 149 -11.32 18.02 9.12
N ALA A 150 -12.18 18.22 10.10
CA ALA A 150 -12.21 19.48 10.88
C ALA A 150 -11.16 19.51 11.99
N SER A 151 -10.80 18.35 12.56
CA SER A 151 -9.86 18.23 13.69
C SER A 151 -9.20 16.86 13.71
N THR A 152 -8.22 16.69 14.61
CA THR A 152 -7.59 15.38 14.86
C THR A 152 -8.62 14.36 15.39
N ASP A 153 -9.52 14.79 16.28
CA ASP A 153 -10.56 13.93 16.84
C ASP A 153 -11.58 13.51 15.75
N ASP A 154 -11.91 14.43 14.86
CA ASP A 154 -12.75 14.14 13.69
C ASP A 154 -12.08 13.13 12.76
N PHE A 155 -10.78 13.27 12.51
CA PHE A 155 -10.01 12.27 11.77
C PHE A 155 -10.06 10.89 12.43
N TYR A 156 -9.90 10.82 13.76
CA TYR A 156 -9.97 9.54 14.47
C TYR A 156 -11.34 8.89 14.37
N ARG A 157 -12.41 9.68 14.50
CA ARG A 157 -13.79 9.20 14.32
C ARG A 157 -14.00 8.67 12.90
N ILE A 158 -13.72 9.50 11.90
CA ILE A 158 -13.86 9.14 10.47
C ILE A 158 -13.05 7.89 10.13
N GLY A 159 -11.79 7.84 10.59
CA GLY A 159 -10.91 6.72 10.32
C GLY A 159 -11.40 5.40 10.91
N LYS A 160 -11.97 5.41 12.11
CA LYS A 160 -12.58 4.22 12.73
C LYS A 160 -13.85 3.79 11.99
N GLU A 161 -14.72 4.73 11.66
CA GLU A 161 -15.96 4.46 10.91
C GLU A 161 -15.62 3.84 9.54
N ALA A 162 -14.70 4.46 8.78
CA ALA A 162 -14.28 3.97 7.47
C ALA A 162 -13.59 2.58 7.54
N ALA A 163 -12.80 2.31 8.58
CA ALA A 163 -12.18 1.01 8.80
C ALA A 163 -13.23 -0.10 9.00
N LEU A 164 -14.26 0.16 9.80
CA LEU A 164 -15.35 -0.78 10.06
C LEU A 164 -16.26 -0.95 8.83
N GLU A 165 -16.67 0.14 8.18
CA GLU A 165 -17.54 0.13 7.00
C GLU A 165 -16.90 -0.59 5.81
N SER A 166 -15.58 -0.43 5.61
CA SER A 166 -14.85 -1.11 4.54
C SER A 166 -14.60 -2.60 4.81
N GLY A 167 -14.84 -3.08 6.03
CA GLY A 167 -14.51 -4.43 6.45
C GLY A 167 -13.00 -4.70 6.57
N MET A 168 -12.16 -3.66 6.54
CA MET A 168 -10.71 -3.78 6.68
C MET A 168 -10.26 -3.93 8.13
N GLY A 169 -11.14 -3.60 9.07
CA GLY A 169 -10.96 -3.81 10.50
C GLY A 169 -12.25 -4.29 11.14
N LEU A 170 -12.12 -5.05 12.22
CA LEU A 170 -13.23 -5.56 13.02
C LEU A 170 -13.28 -4.84 14.37
N LYS A 171 -14.46 -4.82 15.00
CA LYS A 171 -14.59 -4.24 16.34
C LYS A 171 -13.68 -4.98 17.33
N GLY A 172 -12.84 -4.21 18.01
CA GLY A 172 -11.82 -4.72 18.92
C GLY A 172 -10.42 -4.83 18.31
N ASP A 173 -10.28 -4.66 17.00
CA ASP A 173 -8.96 -4.61 16.37
C ASP A 173 -8.17 -3.38 16.79
N VAL A 174 -6.87 -3.57 16.95
CA VAL A 174 -5.93 -2.46 17.14
C VAL A 174 -5.56 -1.88 15.78
N VAL A 175 -5.63 -0.57 15.65
CA VAL A 175 -5.22 0.15 14.43
C VAL A 175 -4.24 1.27 14.78
N VAL A 176 -3.34 1.57 13.85
CA VAL A 176 -2.42 2.71 13.99
C VAL A 176 -2.94 3.87 13.14
N MET A 177 -3.08 5.04 13.75
CA MET A 177 -3.53 6.24 13.06
C MET A 177 -2.40 7.24 12.89
N VAL A 178 -2.24 7.75 11.66
CA VAL A 178 -1.15 8.66 11.27
C VAL A 178 -1.73 9.96 10.73
N SER A 179 -1.36 11.06 11.33
CA SER A 179 -1.85 12.39 10.93
C SER A 179 -0.78 13.48 11.07
N GLY A 180 -1.08 14.67 10.53
CA GLY A 180 -0.39 15.91 10.89
C GLY A 180 -1.22 16.67 11.89
N ALA A 181 -0.64 17.19 12.97
CA ALA A 181 -1.31 18.20 13.76
C ALA A 181 -1.61 19.41 12.86
N LEU A 182 -2.77 20.06 13.04
CA LEU A 182 -3.38 21.16 12.24
C LEU A 182 -2.43 22.28 11.77
N VAL A 183 -1.32 21.92 11.15
CA VAL A 183 -0.35 22.78 10.50
C VAL A 183 -0.56 22.71 8.99
N PRO A 184 -0.20 23.73 8.22
CA PRO A 184 -0.38 23.75 6.78
C PRO A 184 0.05 22.45 6.11
N SER A 185 -0.72 22.00 5.11
CA SER A 185 -0.55 20.71 4.42
C SER A 185 0.92 20.34 4.19
N GLY A 186 1.33 19.16 4.65
CA GLY A 186 2.65 18.61 4.36
C GLY A 186 3.46 18.11 5.56
N THR A 187 2.97 18.19 6.78
CA THR A 187 3.68 17.71 7.97
C THR A 187 2.90 16.61 8.70
N THR A 188 3.11 15.37 8.28
CA THR A 188 2.73 14.21 9.08
C THR A 188 3.72 14.10 10.24
N ASN A 189 3.25 14.27 11.48
CA ASN A 189 4.10 14.35 12.66
C ASN A 189 3.56 13.57 13.88
N THR A 190 2.44 12.87 13.71
CA THR A 190 1.78 12.14 14.79
C THR A 190 1.42 10.72 14.35
N ALA A 191 1.71 9.75 15.20
CA ALA A 191 1.19 8.40 15.13
C ALA A 191 0.59 8.03 16.48
N SER A 192 -0.59 7.40 16.48
CA SER A 192 -1.30 6.98 17.69
C SER A 192 -1.93 5.61 17.49
N VAL A 193 -2.16 4.89 18.58
CA VAL A 193 -2.76 3.55 18.58
C VAL A 193 -4.19 3.65 19.09
N HIS A 194 -5.11 3.03 18.39
CA HIS A 194 -6.53 3.04 18.71
C HIS A 194 -7.11 1.62 18.65
N VAL A 195 -8.23 1.43 19.33
CA VAL A 195 -9.07 0.23 19.21
C VAL A 195 -10.36 0.63 18.47
N LEU A 196 -10.78 -0.21 17.50
CA LEU A 196 -12.01 -0.05 16.72
C LEU A 196 -13.27 -0.39 17.51
#